data_87aa1c70aee6c2dc88ba23356034a57f
#
_entry.id   87aa1c70aee6c2dc88ba23356034a57f
#
_cell.length_a   1.000
_cell.length_b   1.000
_cell.length_c   1.000
_cell.angle_alpha   90.00
_cell.angle_beta   90.00
_cell.angle_gamma   90.00
#
_symmetry.space_group_name_H-M   'P 1'
#
loop_
_entity.id
_entity.type
_entity.pdbx_description
1 polymer ?
#
loop_
_entity_poly.entity_id
_entity_poly.type
_entity_poly.pdbx_seq_one_letter_code
_entity_poly.pdbx_strand_id
1 'polypeptide(L)'
;MNDDVSTLAEWIAQSPSTVFFGGAGVSTESGIPDFRGANGFYFQEREIPLETVLSIDFFEQHPQAYWEWFHEIYRPVEPNGAHRALASLEAAGRLDAVITQNIDGLHQRAGSHAVWELHGNWERLVCTSCGAVTSLGDAVTLDGDPVPACPSCGGQMRPDIVMYG
;
A
#
# COMPACT_ATOMS: atom_id res chain seq x y z
N MET A 1 4.05 29.73 14.11
CA MET A 1 3.38 28.58 13.50
C MET A 1 2.98 29.05 12.12
N ASN A 2 3.10 28.23 11.10
CA ASN A 2 2.71 28.64 9.75
C ASN A 2 1.19 28.90 9.76
N ASP A 3 0.73 29.98 9.15
CA ASP A 3 -0.68 30.44 9.19
C ASP A 3 -1.63 29.34 8.66
N ASP A 4 -1.17 28.60 7.63
CA ASP A 4 -1.93 27.48 7.04
C ASP A 4 -2.15 26.31 8.00
N VAL A 5 -1.16 25.98 8.85
CA VAL A 5 -1.28 24.90 9.84
C VAL A 5 -2.29 25.28 10.92
N SER A 6 -2.28 26.54 11.36
CA SER A 6 -3.25 27.03 12.34
C SER A 6 -4.68 27.00 11.77
N THR A 7 -4.83 27.45 10.53
CA THR A 7 -6.11 27.43 9.81
C THR A 7 -6.64 26.01 9.65
N LEU A 8 -5.80 25.05 9.25
CA LEU A 8 -6.19 23.64 9.15
C LEU A 8 -6.62 23.06 10.51
N ALA A 9 -5.88 23.37 11.56
CA ALA A 9 -6.21 22.92 12.91
C ALA A 9 -7.58 23.46 13.38
N GLU A 10 -7.89 24.74 13.07
CA GLU A 10 -9.20 25.33 13.36
C GLU A 10 -10.31 24.64 12.57
N TRP A 11 -10.12 24.34 11.29
CA TRP A 11 -11.11 23.63 10.49
C TRP A 11 -11.39 22.23 11.02
N ILE A 12 -10.36 21.49 11.38
CA ILE A 12 -10.53 20.16 12.00
C ILE A 12 -11.28 20.28 13.35
N ALA A 13 -10.93 21.29 14.17
CA ALA A 13 -11.56 21.48 15.47
C ALA A 13 -13.05 21.85 15.39
N GLN A 14 -13.45 22.57 14.35
CA GLN A 14 -14.82 23.07 14.15
C GLN A 14 -15.66 22.14 13.28
N SER A 15 -15.05 21.20 12.55
CA SER A 15 -15.77 20.29 11.66
C SER A 15 -16.52 19.23 12.46
N PRO A 16 -17.79 18.96 12.12
CA PRO A 16 -18.56 17.87 12.72
C PRO A 16 -18.11 16.49 12.21
N SER A 17 -17.39 16.42 11.09
CA SER A 17 -16.86 15.21 10.48
C SER A 17 -15.62 15.55 9.67
N THR A 18 -14.59 14.76 9.83
CA THR A 18 -13.31 14.94 9.12
C THR A 18 -12.86 13.60 8.56
N VAL A 19 -12.48 13.56 7.29
CA VAL A 19 -11.85 12.40 6.67
C VAL A 19 -10.53 12.82 6.03
N PHE A 20 -9.56 11.93 6.06
CA PHE A 20 -8.33 12.10 5.29
C PHE A 20 -8.42 11.28 4.00
N PHE A 21 -8.06 11.89 2.87
CA PHE A 21 -7.90 11.21 1.60
C PHE A 21 -6.46 11.40 1.11
N GLY A 22 -5.74 10.29 0.93
CA GLY A 22 -4.32 10.34 0.62
C GLY A 22 -3.86 9.33 -0.43
N GLY A 23 -2.66 9.58 -0.94
CA GLY A 23 -1.95 8.75 -1.90
C GLY A 23 -0.46 8.68 -1.58
N ALA A 24 0.35 8.19 -2.53
CA ALA A 24 1.76 7.83 -2.31
C ALA A 24 2.64 8.93 -1.71
N GLY A 25 2.29 10.21 -1.93
CA GLY A 25 3.02 11.34 -1.34
C GLY A 25 3.07 11.33 0.19
N VAL A 26 2.09 10.71 0.88
CA VAL A 26 2.11 10.62 2.35
C VAL A 26 3.19 9.66 2.86
N SER A 27 3.62 8.69 2.03
CA SER A 27 4.59 7.65 2.41
C SER A 27 6.04 7.95 1.99
N THR A 28 6.29 9.10 1.33
CA THR A 28 7.64 9.46 0.86
C THR A 28 8.64 9.63 2.01
N GLU A 29 8.23 10.19 3.13
CA GLU A 29 9.06 10.30 4.34
C GLU A 29 9.27 8.96 5.07
N SER A 30 8.54 7.92 4.67
CA SER A 30 8.77 6.53 5.11
C SER A 30 9.79 5.80 4.21
N GLY A 31 10.22 6.43 3.11
CA GLY A 31 11.18 5.85 2.16
C GLY A 31 10.53 5.14 0.98
N ILE A 32 9.20 5.20 0.83
CA ILE A 32 8.49 4.70 -0.36
C ILE A 32 8.39 5.85 -1.37
N PRO A 33 8.99 5.74 -2.58
CA PRO A 33 8.83 6.74 -3.61
C PRO A 33 7.36 6.90 -4.02
N ASP A 34 6.95 8.11 -4.31
CA ASP A 34 5.68 8.33 -4.98
C ASP A 34 5.75 7.97 -6.48
N PHE A 35 4.65 8.14 -7.21
CA PHE A 35 4.62 7.78 -8.63
C PHE A 35 5.19 8.89 -9.52
N ARG A 36 4.89 10.17 -9.25
CA ARG A 36 5.12 11.31 -10.15
C ARG A 36 5.96 12.44 -9.57
N GLY A 37 6.43 12.33 -8.34
CA GLY A 37 7.38 13.28 -7.73
C GLY A 37 8.75 13.20 -8.41
N ALA A 38 9.65 14.11 -8.07
CA ALA A 38 10.97 14.21 -8.71
C ALA A 38 11.81 12.91 -8.65
N ASN A 39 11.58 12.08 -7.63
CA ASN A 39 12.21 10.76 -7.46
C ASN A 39 11.18 9.63 -7.58
N GLY A 40 10.04 9.88 -8.21
CA GLY A 40 8.93 8.96 -8.33
C GLY A 40 9.24 7.75 -9.22
N PHE A 41 8.44 6.72 -9.05
CA PHE A 41 8.60 5.46 -9.79
C PHE A 41 8.59 5.64 -11.31
N TYR A 42 7.82 6.60 -11.86
CA TYR A 42 7.75 6.85 -13.30
C TYR A 42 9.02 7.49 -13.90
N PHE A 43 9.87 8.08 -13.08
CA PHE A 43 11.12 8.69 -13.53
C PHE A 43 12.34 7.79 -13.33
N GLN A 44 12.16 6.60 -12.76
CA GLN A 44 13.22 5.61 -12.65
C GLN A 44 13.40 4.89 -14.00
N GLU A 45 14.63 4.86 -14.51
CA GLU A 45 14.93 4.06 -15.71
C GLU A 45 14.70 2.57 -15.40
N ARG A 46 13.86 1.91 -16.21
CA ARG A 46 13.50 0.50 -16.10
C ARG A 46 13.45 -0.12 -17.49
N GLU A 47 13.87 -1.38 -17.59
CA GLU A 47 13.73 -2.15 -18.84
C GLU A 47 12.26 -2.38 -19.21
N ILE A 48 11.40 -2.60 -18.21
CA ILE A 48 9.96 -2.80 -18.37
C ILE A 48 9.24 -1.62 -17.70
N PRO A 49 8.32 -0.93 -18.41
CA PRO A 49 7.54 0.14 -17.82
C PRO A 49 6.74 -0.33 -16.59
N LEU A 50 6.63 0.53 -15.59
CA LEU A 50 5.95 0.21 -14.33
C LEU A 50 4.51 -0.23 -14.53
N GLU A 51 3.77 0.44 -15.42
CA GLU A 51 2.38 0.10 -15.75
C GLU A 51 2.26 -1.30 -16.34
N THR A 52 3.26 -1.73 -17.11
CA THR A 52 3.30 -3.09 -17.65
C THR A 52 3.50 -4.10 -16.54
N VAL A 53 4.48 -3.90 -15.66
CA VAL A 53 4.74 -4.82 -14.53
C VAL A 53 3.55 -4.89 -13.58
N LEU A 54 2.87 -3.77 -13.35
CA LEU A 54 1.69 -3.69 -12.48
C LEU A 54 0.38 -4.09 -13.19
N SER A 55 0.44 -4.67 -14.40
CA SER A 55 -0.74 -5.15 -15.09
C SER A 55 -1.08 -6.58 -14.72
N ILE A 56 -2.39 -6.92 -14.79
CA ILE A 56 -2.84 -8.29 -14.58
C ILE A 56 -2.28 -9.23 -15.65
N ASP A 57 -2.19 -8.77 -16.90
CA ASP A 57 -1.66 -9.55 -18.02
C ASP A 57 -0.20 -9.93 -17.80
N PHE A 58 0.63 -9.00 -17.28
CA PHE A 58 2.04 -9.29 -16.98
C PHE A 58 2.15 -10.30 -15.84
N PHE A 59 1.37 -10.13 -14.78
CA PHE A 59 1.33 -11.07 -13.67
C PHE A 59 0.95 -12.48 -14.13
N GLU A 60 -0.05 -12.63 -14.99
CA GLU A 60 -0.52 -13.92 -15.48
C GLU A 60 0.48 -14.60 -16.42
N GLN A 61 1.15 -13.82 -17.28
CA GLN A 61 2.10 -14.35 -18.28
C GLN A 61 3.50 -14.56 -17.72
N HIS A 62 3.91 -13.75 -16.73
CA HIS A 62 5.27 -13.71 -16.19
C HIS A 62 5.29 -13.66 -14.65
N PRO A 63 4.64 -14.62 -13.95
CA PRO A 63 4.49 -14.56 -12.49
C PRO A 63 5.82 -14.53 -11.74
N GLN A 64 6.83 -15.25 -12.20
CA GLN A 64 8.16 -15.23 -11.59
C GLN A 64 8.79 -13.85 -11.67
N ALA A 65 8.80 -13.22 -12.86
CA ALA A 65 9.36 -11.89 -13.05
C ALA A 65 8.59 -10.82 -12.24
N TYR A 66 7.27 -10.97 -12.13
CA TYR A 66 6.46 -10.10 -11.26
C TYR A 66 6.88 -10.21 -9.79
N TRP A 67 7.03 -11.43 -9.25
CA TRP A 67 7.39 -11.64 -7.87
C TRP A 67 8.85 -11.29 -7.57
N GLU A 68 9.78 -11.49 -8.50
CA GLU A 68 11.16 -10.99 -8.41
C GLU A 68 11.16 -9.46 -8.27
N TRP A 69 10.44 -8.77 -9.17
CA TRP A 69 10.26 -7.33 -9.08
C TRP A 69 9.57 -6.90 -7.77
N PHE A 70 8.53 -7.61 -7.33
CA PHE A 70 7.85 -7.33 -6.08
C PHE A 70 8.80 -7.39 -4.88
N HIS A 71 9.65 -8.41 -4.82
CA HIS A 71 10.64 -8.56 -3.75
C HIS A 71 11.73 -7.47 -3.78
N GLU A 72 12.05 -6.91 -4.93
CA GLU A 72 12.97 -5.78 -5.05
C GLU A 72 12.39 -4.50 -4.45
N ILE A 73 11.10 -4.25 -4.67
CA ILE A 73 10.44 -3.01 -4.21
C ILE A 73 9.85 -3.12 -2.81
N TYR A 74 9.41 -4.33 -2.43
CA TYR A 74 8.86 -4.55 -1.10
C TYR A 74 9.96 -4.43 -0.06
N ARG A 75 9.84 -3.41 0.78
CA ARG A 75 10.76 -3.18 1.91
C ARG A 75 9.95 -2.92 3.16
N PRO A 76 10.30 -3.56 4.29
CA PRO A 76 9.71 -3.18 5.56
C PRO A 76 10.15 -1.76 5.90
N VAL A 77 9.20 -0.84 5.94
CA VAL A 77 9.39 0.57 6.30
C VAL A 77 8.47 0.94 7.46
N GLU A 78 8.82 1.99 8.19
CA GLU A 78 8.03 2.43 9.34
C GLU A 78 7.09 3.59 8.98
N PRO A 79 5.91 3.68 9.65
CA PRO A 79 5.05 4.85 9.54
C PRO A 79 5.81 6.13 9.90
N ASN A 80 5.60 7.20 9.14
CA ASN A 80 6.20 8.51 9.41
C ASN A 80 5.31 9.39 10.30
N GLY A 81 5.71 10.65 10.47
CA GLY A 81 4.99 11.63 11.30
C GLY A 81 3.56 11.88 10.85
N ALA A 82 3.29 11.87 9.54
CA ALA A 82 1.94 12.10 9.00
C ALA A 82 0.99 10.94 9.37
N HIS A 83 1.44 9.68 9.20
CA HIS A 83 0.64 8.51 9.60
C HIS A 83 0.30 8.52 11.09
N ARG A 84 1.30 8.83 11.95
CA ARG A 84 1.08 8.90 13.41
C ARG A 84 0.18 10.06 13.81
N ALA A 85 0.25 11.20 13.12
CA ALA A 85 -0.62 12.33 13.37
C ALA A 85 -2.09 12.00 13.05
N LEU A 86 -2.34 11.31 11.93
CA LEU A 86 -3.69 10.87 11.55
C LEU A 86 -4.25 9.86 12.57
N ALA A 87 -3.47 8.88 13.00
CA ALA A 87 -3.87 7.95 14.06
C ALA A 87 -4.20 8.67 15.38
N SER A 88 -3.42 9.69 15.73
CA SER A 88 -3.67 10.50 16.93
C SER A 88 -4.96 11.33 16.82
N LEU A 89 -5.26 11.87 15.63
CA LEU A 89 -6.52 12.59 15.38
C LEU A 89 -7.72 11.65 15.46
N GLU A 90 -7.62 10.44 14.93
CA GLU A 90 -8.65 9.41 15.02
C GLU A 90 -8.89 9.02 16.50
N ALA A 91 -7.83 8.73 17.24
CA ALA A 91 -7.92 8.40 18.67
C ALA A 91 -8.53 9.53 19.52
N ALA A 92 -8.33 10.79 19.10
CA ALA A 92 -8.96 11.96 19.73
C ALA A 92 -10.39 12.23 19.27
N GLY A 93 -10.98 11.41 18.39
CA GLY A 93 -12.32 11.60 17.81
C GLY A 93 -12.41 12.83 16.90
N ARG A 94 -11.31 13.20 16.24
CA ARG A 94 -11.20 14.34 15.32
C ARG A 94 -11.00 13.92 13.86
N LEU A 95 -10.90 12.63 13.61
CA LEU A 95 -10.82 12.04 12.28
C LEU A 95 -11.71 10.79 12.26
N ASP A 96 -12.66 10.74 11.35
CA ASP A 96 -13.62 9.64 11.24
C ASP A 96 -13.07 8.48 10.41
N ALA A 97 -12.25 8.78 9.41
CA ALA A 97 -11.65 7.76 8.55
C ALA A 97 -10.42 8.26 7.80
N VAL A 98 -9.58 7.32 7.44
CA VAL A 98 -8.52 7.45 6.44
C VAL A 98 -8.95 6.71 5.18
N ILE A 99 -9.04 7.41 4.05
CA ILE A 99 -9.25 6.83 2.74
C ILE A 99 -7.93 6.90 1.99
N THR A 100 -7.36 5.77 1.63
CA THR A 100 -6.03 5.74 1.02
C THR A 100 -6.02 5.01 -0.32
N GLN A 101 -5.24 5.54 -1.27
CA GLN A 101 -4.86 4.86 -2.50
C GLN A 101 -3.62 3.96 -2.30
N ASN A 102 -2.94 4.10 -1.16
CA ASN A 102 -1.73 3.36 -0.88
C ASN A 102 -2.05 1.91 -0.51
N ILE A 103 -1.13 1.04 -0.86
CA ILE A 103 -1.20 -0.40 -0.60
C ILE A 103 -0.24 -0.85 0.51
N ASP A 104 0.43 0.11 1.17
CA ASP A 104 1.58 -0.11 2.06
C ASP A 104 1.24 -0.50 3.51
N GLY A 105 -0.04 -0.38 3.91
CA GLY A 105 -0.50 -0.72 5.27
C GLY A 105 0.01 0.23 6.38
N LEU A 106 0.68 1.33 6.05
CA LEU A 106 1.34 2.19 7.05
C LEU A 106 0.36 2.93 7.95
N HIS A 107 -0.86 3.23 7.50
CA HIS A 107 -1.88 3.85 8.34
C HIS A 107 -2.30 2.92 9.48
N GLN A 108 -2.56 1.64 9.18
CA GLN A 108 -2.90 0.64 10.19
C GLN A 108 -1.74 0.39 11.15
N ARG A 109 -0.52 0.30 10.62
CA ARG A 109 0.69 0.15 11.44
C ARG A 109 0.99 1.36 12.32
N ALA A 110 0.51 2.55 11.94
CA ALA A 110 0.57 3.76 12.77
C ALA A 110 -0.47 3.77 13.90
N GLY A 111 -1.48 2.88 13.84
CA GLY A 111 -2.55 2.78 14.82
C GLY A 111 -3.92 3.32 14.36
N SER A 112 -4.08 3.68 13.08
CA SER A 112 -5.41 3.99 12.53
C SER A 112 -6.25 2.72 12.39
N HIS A 113 -7.53 2.79 12.75
CA HIS A 113 -8.48 1.67 12.70
C HIS A 113 -9.49 1.81 11.56
N ALA A 114 -10.00 3.02 11.31
CA ALA A 114 -10.95 3.28 10.24
C ALA A 114 -10.23 3.61 8.93
N VAL A 115 -9.59 2.60 8.32
CA VAL A 115 -8.82 2.75 7.08
C VAL A 115 -9.52 2.06 5.91
N TRP A 116 -9.77 2.82 4.84
CA TRP A 116 -10.35 2.33 3.58
C TRP A 116 -9.29 2.30 2.49
N GLU A 117 -8.86 1.10 2.13
CA GLU A 117 -7.82 0.83 1.13
C GLU A 117 -8.45 0.69 -0.26
N LEU A 118 -8.45 1.76 -1.05
CA LEU A 118 -9.11 1.78 -2.37
C LEU A 118 -8.44 0.86 -3.40
N HIS A 119 -7.13 0.62 -3.25
CA HIS A 119 -6.36 -0.23 -4.16
C HIS A 119 -5.89 -1.53 -3.51
N GLY A 120 -6.46 -1.89 -2.35
CA GLY A 120 -6.08 -3.09 -1.63
C GLY A 120 -4.80 -2.93 -0.79
N ASN A 121 -4.14 -4.06 -0.49
CA ASN A 121 -2.98 -4.10 0.39
C ASN A 121 -2.00 -5.19 -0.05
N TRP A 122 -0.73 -4.86 -0.18
CA TRP A 122 0.32 -5.78 -0.63
C TRP A 122 0.74 -6.83 0.40
N GLU A 123 0.44 -6.61 1.69
CA GLU A 123 0.70 -7.60 2.75
C GLU A 123 -0.36 -8.73 2.77
N ARG A 124 -1.44 -8.56 2.01
CA ARG A 124 -2.51 -9.53 1.86
C ARG A 124 -2.43 -10.18 0.48
N LEU A 125 -2.47 -11.50 0.44
CA LEU A 125 -2.42 -12.28 -0.78
C LEU A 125 -3.72 -13.04 -1.01
N VAL A 126 -4.10 -13.20 -2.27
CA VAL A 126 -5.28 -13.96 -2.71
C VAL A 126 -4.84 -15.08 -3.65
N CYS A 127 -5.33 -16.28 -3.41
CA CYS A 127 -5.08 -17.41 -4.29
C CYS A 127 -5.89 -17.29 -5.59
N THR A 128 -5.22 -17.36 -6.74
CA THR A 128 -5.86 -17.31 -8.06
C THR A 128 -6.74 -18.52 -8.36
N SER A 129 -6.54 -19.65 -7.67
CA SER A 129 -7.25 -20.92 -7.91
C SER A 129 -8.44 -21.12 -6.99
N CYS A 130 -8.31 -20.85 -5.67
CA CYS A 130 -9.36 -21.16 -4.69
C CYS A 130 -9.91 -19.92 -3.96
N GLY A 131 -9.36 -18.73 -4.19
CA GLY A 131 -9.79 -17.49 -3.53
C GLY A 131 -9.39 -17.37 -2.05
N ALA A 132 -8.63 -18.33 -1.51
CA ALA A 132 -8.16 -18.23 -0.14
C ALA A 132 -7.27 -17.00 0.05
N VAL A 133 -7.46 -16.31 1.16
CA VAL A 133 -6.70 -15.12 1.56
C VAL A 133 -5.70 -15.50 2.63
N THR A 134 -4.47 -15.01 2.51
CA THR A 134 -3.42 -15.19 3.52
C THR A 134 -2.57 -13.94 3.64
N SER A 135 -1.78 -13.80 4.71
CA SER A 135 -0.79 -12.72 4.77
C SER A 135 0.44 -13.06 3.90
N LEU A 136 1.17 -12.03 3.48
CA LEU A 136 2.45 -12.22 2.77
C LEU A 136 3.44 -13.03 3.62
N GLY A 137 3.45 -12.82 4.94
CA GLY A 137 4.34 -13.52 5.87
C GLY A 137 4.00 -14.99 6.10
N ASP A 138 2.74 -15.40 5.84
CA ASP A 138 2.27 -16.79 6.00
C ASP A 138 2.26 -17.57 4.68
N ALA A 139 2.56 -16.89 3.57
CA ALA A 139 2.62 -17.54 2.26
C ALA A 139 3.84 -18.47 2.17
N VAL A 140 3.63 -19.64 1.59
CA VAL A 140 4.70 -20.62 1.41
C VAL A 140 5.47 -20.28 0.13
N THR A 141 6.77 -20.00 0.26
CA THR A 141 7.68 -19.95 -0.88
C THR A 141 8.38 -21.29 -0.98
N LEU A 142 8.39 -21.89 -2.17
CA LEU A 142 9.15 -23.10 -2.43
C LEU A 142 10.61 -22.72 -2.70
N ASP A 143 11.55 -23.57 -2.32
CA ASP A 143 12.98 -23.33 -2.50
C ASP A 143 13.30 -23.01 -3.96
N GLY A 144 13.80 -21.77 -4.19
CA GLY A 144 14.19 -21.26 -5.51
C GLY A 144 13.05 -20.76 -6.40
N ASP A 145 11.79 -20.80 -5.95
CA ASP A 145 10.65 -20.21 -6.67
C ASP A 145 10.22 -18.90 -5.96
N PRO A 146 10.29 -17.73 -6.62
CA PRO A 146 9.85 -16.48 -6.02
C PRO A 146 8.32 -16.38 -5.87
N VAL A 147 7.56 -17.26 -6.55
CA VAL A 147 6.09 -17.21 -6.56
C VAL A 147 5.51 -17.89 -5.32
N PRO A 148 4.80 -17.17 -4.44
CA PRO A 148 4.19 -17.78 -3.28
C PRO A 148 3.09 -18.78 -3.66
N ALA A 149 3.09 -19.93 -2.98
CA ALA A 149 2.07 -20.95 -3.13
C ALA A 149 1.00 -20.82 -2.05
N CYS A 150 -0.24 -21.11 -2.42
CA CYS A 150 -1.38 -21.09 -1.51
C CYS A 150 -1.25 -22.22 -0.46
N PRO A 151 -1.31 -21.92 0.84
CA PRO A 151 -1.21 -22.94 1.87
C PRO A 151 -2.39 -23.91 1.87
N SER A 152 -3.53 -23.56 1.26
CA SER A 152 -4.73 -24.39 1.21
C SER A 152 -4.78 -25.33 0.03
N CYS A 153 -4.28 -24.93 -1.17
CA CYS A 153 -4.44 -25.75 -2.38
C CYS A 153 -3.17 -25.83 -3.25
N GLY A 154 -2.08 -25.16 -2.87
CA GLY A 154 -0.84 -25.10 -3.64
C GLY A 154 -0.91 -24.21 -4.89
N GLY A 155 -2.05 -23.54 -5.16
CA GLY A 155 -2.21 -22.63 -6.29
C GLY A 155 -1.39 -21.36 -6.12
N GLN A 156 -1.20 -20.63 -7.23
CA GLN A 156 -0.46 -19.37 -7.27
C GLN A 156 -1.16 -18.28 -6.45
N MET A 157 -0.38 -17.54 -5.66
CA MET A 157 -0.85 -16.35 -4.94
C MET A 157 -0.56 -15.08 -5.72
N ARG A 158 -1.42 -14.08 -5.57
CA ARG A 158 -1.18 -12.70 -6.04
C ARG A 158 -1.41 -11.72 -4.90
N PRO A 159 -0.78 -10.54 -4.89
CA PRO A 159 -1.15 -9.49 -3.96
C PRO A 159 -2.62 -9.08 -4.15
N ASP A 160 -3.31 -8.81 -3.03
CA ASP A 160 -4.68 -8.31 -3.04
C ASP A 160 -4.71 -6.81 -3.29
N ILE A 161 -4.28 -6.45 -4.50
CA ILE A 161 -4.21 -5.06 -4.97
C ILE A 161 -4.90 -4.91 -6.32
N VAL A 162 -5.33 -3.68 -6.62
CA VAL A 162 -5.82 -3.30 -7.95
C VAL A 162 -4.63 -3.21 -8.90
N MET A 163 -4.68 -3.96 -9.98
CA MET A 163 -3.69 -3.96 -11.07
C MET A 163 -4.26 -3.25 -12.29
N TYR A 164 -3.38 -2.80 -13.19
CA TYR A 164 -3.78 -2.27 -14.50
C TYR A 164 -4.31 -3.39 -15.40
N GLY A 165 -5.27 -3.07 -16.29
CA GLY A 165 -5.87 -4.00 -17.26
C GLY A 165 -7.33 -4.30 -17.04
#